data_3d17f578367a7fce10e5d17471f3ebc2
#
_entry.id   3d17f578367a7fce10e5d17471f3ebc2
#
_cell.length_a   1.000
_cell.length_b   1.000
_cell.length_c   1.000
_cell.angle_alpha   90.00
_cell.angle_beta   90.00
_cell.angle_gamma   90.00
#
_symmetry.space_group_name_H-M   'P 1'
#
loop_
_entity.id
_entity.type
_entity.pdbx_description
1 polymer ?
#
loop_
_entity_poly.entity_id
_entity_poly.type
_entity_poly.pdbx_seq_one_letter_code
_entity_poly.pdbx_strand_id
1 'polypeptide(L)'
;MRKMRLATLLIAFIMVFSVFFGCNKKEGSVSSGVVSEPTISEPATETNSASVPGRQLPGSSSKPQDSQPPKDKGEALSTIVTSDKAFNKVFAKNPIDAAYLKDVEKATSNVDMVNLAEKYTKLWQKEIEAGYKKLIQKAPAAKKESYKKVQANWEKETPAELKKIADKAQAAGGSVAQVETAGQTMEYYRARANKIYVKLYALDKKFTYAYTGK
;
A
#
# COMPACT_ATOMS: atom_id res chain seq x y z
N MET A 1 48.77 -7.70 22.97
CA MET A 1 47.34 -7.53 23.33
C MET A 1 46.82 -6.25 22.68
N ARG A 2 46.23 -6.33 21.51
CA ARG A 2 45.60 -5.20 20.81
C ARG A 2 44.10 -5.34 20.89
N LYS A 3 43.45 -4.45 21.66
CA LYS A 3 42.01 -4.35 21.79
C LYS A 3 41.44 -3.76 20.50
N MET A 4 40.85 -4.59 19.65
CA MET A 4 40.02 -4.14 18.52
C MET A 4 38.69 -3.64 19.05
N ARG A 5 38.48 -2.34 18.96
CA ARG A 5 37.18 -1.68 19.24
C ARG A 5 36.23 -2.03 18.11
N LEU A 6 35.19 -2.82 18.41
CA LEU A 6 34.06 -3.04 17.52
C LEU A 6 33.28 -1.72 17.43
N ALA A 7 33.36 -1.08 16.29
CA ALA A 7 32.48 0.05 15.97
C ALA A 7 31.11 -0.51 15.59
N THR A 8 30.17 -0.40 16.49
CA THR A 8 28.74 -0.71 16.28
C THR A 8 28.17 0.39 15.40
N LEU A 9 28.05 0.14 14.10
CA LEU A 9 27.34 1.00 13.16
C LEU A 9 25.84 0.74 13.34
N LEU A 10 25.23 1.56 14.19
CA LEU A 10 23.80 1.66 14.36
C LEU A 10 23.24 2.41 13.14
N ILE A 11 22.78 1.67 12.13
CA ILE A 11 22.03 2.26 11.02
C ILE A 11 20.64 2.56 11.56
N ALA A 12 20.43 3.82 11.93
CA ALA A 12 19.13 4.36 12.25
C ALA A 12 18.32 4.44 10.92
N PHE A 13 17.41 3.52 10.74
CA PHE A 13 16.44 3.53 9.65
C PHE A 13 15.37 4.56 9.99
N ILE A 14 15.57 5.80 9.55
CA ILE A 14 14.56 6.85 9.67
C ILE A 14 13.53 6.60 8.57
N MET A 15 12.42 5.95 8.92
CA MET A 15 11.21 5.92 8.11
C MET A 15 10.59 7.31 8.08
N VAL A 16 10.94 8.11 7.07
CA VAL A 16 10.23 9.36 6.80
C VAL A 16 8.95 9.02 6.05
N PHE A 17 7.88 8.78 6.81
CA PHE A 17 6.53 8.79 6.27
C PHE A 17 6.09 10.25 6.12
N SER A 18 6.40 10.86 4.99
CA SER A 18 5.79 12.13 4.59
C SER A 18 4.38 11.85 4.08
N VAL A 19 3.40 12.08 4.92
CA VAL A 19 1.99 12.10 4.56
C VAL A 19 1.77 13.37 3.73
N PHE A 20 1.68 13.23 2.42
CA PHE A 20 1.24 14.32 1.54
C PHE A 20 -0.29 14.44 1.60
N PHE A 21 -0.80 15.17 2.60
CA PHE A 21 -2.08 15.83 2.51
C PHE A 21 -1.81 17.28 2.08
N GLY A 22 -1.81 17.52 0.78
CA GLY A 22 -1.69 18.84 0.20
C GLY A 22 -3.08 19.43 -0.04
N CYS A 23 -3.61 20.21 0.92
CA CYS A 23 -4.65 21.18 0.65
C CYS A 23 -4.04 22.35 -0.12
N ASN A 24 -4.48 22.51 -1.35
CA ASN A 24 -4.14 23.66 -2.20
C ASN A 24 -4.94 24.90 -1.74
N LYS A 25 -4.31 25.80 -0.99
CA LYS A 25 -4.86 27.13 -0.69
C LYS A 25 -4.09 28.16 -1.51
N LYS A 26 -4.79 28.73 -2.48
CA LYS A 26 -4.33 29.80 -3.33
C LYS A 26 -4.29 31.09 -2.51
N GLU A 27 -3.12 31.68 -2.30
CA GLU A 27 -2.99 33.08 -1.88
C GLU A 27 -2.26 33.87 -2.96
N GLY A 28 -2.88 34.98 -3.32
CA GLY A 28 -2.43 35.85 -4.37
C GLY A 28 -1.33 36.81 -3.92
N SER A 29 -0.57 37.28 -4.86
CA SER A 29 0.27 38.47 -4.70
C SER A 29 -0.11 39.51 -5.75
N VAL A 30 -0.37 40.71 -5.25
CA VAL A 30 -0.75 41.93 -5.95
C VAL A 30 0.43 42.52 -6.72
N SER A 31 0.20 43.04 -7.91
CA SER A 31 0.94 44.22 -8.37
C SER A 31 0.07 45.07 -9.32
N SER A 32 0.13 46.34 -9.06
CA SER A 32 -0.66 47.49 -9.52
C SER A 32 -0.53 47.79 -11.01
N GLY A 33 -1.61 48.40 -11.57
CA GLY A 33 -1.53 49.14 -12.85
C GLY A 33 -2.88 49.55 -13.43
N VAL A 34 -3.49 50.58 -12.89
CA VAL A 34 -4.07 51.82 -13.44
C VAL A 34 -5.02 51.75 -14.66
N VAL A 35 -6.30 52.13 -14.37
CA VAL A 35 -7.22 53.09 -15.06
C VAL A 35 -7.73 52.79 -16.48
N SER A 36 -9.04 52.57 -16.59
CA SER A 36 -10.03 53.48 -17.24
C SER A 36 -11.42 52.83 -17.27
N GLU A 37 -12.38 53.48 -16.58
CA GLU A 37 -13.81 53.50 -16.88
C GLU A 37 -14.06 54.59 -17.96
N PRO A 38 -15.21 54.73 -18.68
CA PRO A 38 -16.56 54.63 -18.12
C PRO A 38 -17.70 54.17 -19.08
N THR A 39 -18.85 53.92 -18.48
CA THR A 39 -20.17 54.54 -18.79
C THR A 39 -21.23 53.77 -19.56
N ILE A 40 -22.29 53.38 -18.78
CA ILE A 40 -23.76 53.53 -18.97
C ILE A 40 -24.43 52.93 -20.23
N SER A 41 -25.41 52.02 -19.98
CA SER A 41 -26.84 52.28 -20.22
C SER A 41 -27.69 51.04 -19.98
N GLU A 42 -28.56 51.11 -18.99
CA GLU A 42 -29.87 50.43 -18.99
C GLU A 42 -30.87 51.32 -19.78
N PRO A 43 -31.99 50.81 -20.33
CA PRO A 43 -33.15 50.45 -19.53
C PRO A 43 -34.09 49.34 -20.10
N ALA A 44 -34.68 48.66 -19.16
CA ALA A 44 -36.11 48.36 -18.93
C ALA A 44 -37.06 47.77 -20.00
N THR A 45 -37.89 46.83 -19.46
CA THR A 45 -39.34 46.59 -19.72
C THR A 45 -39.62 45.62 -20.89
N GLU A 46 -40.45 44.61 -20.83
CA GLU A 46 -41.67 44.23 -20.11
C GLU A 46 -42.03 42.74 -20.33
N THR A 47 -42.63 42.13 -19.31
CA THR A 47 -43.78 41.20 -19.30
C THR A 47 -44.12 40.37 -20.53
N ASN A 48 -44.09 39.01 -20.39
CA ASN A 48 -45.35 38.29 -20.64
C ASN A 48 -45.39 36.92 -19.97
N SER A 49 -46.51 36.66 -19.34
CA SER A 49 -46.95 35.48 -18.66
C SER A 49 -47.36 34.40 -19.67
N ALA A 50 -46.80 33.16 -19.52
CA ALA A 50 -47.48 32.00 -20.06
C ALA A 50 -47.14 30.78 -19.20
N SER A 51 -48.11 30.29 -18.50
CA SER A 51 -48.18 29.04 -17.75
C SER A 51 -47.94 27.84 -18.66
N VAL A 52 -46.98 26.95 -18.30
CA VAL A 52 -46.94 25.57 -18.83
C VAL A 52 -46.60 24.62 -17.69
N PRO A 53 -47.24 23.43 -17.66
CA PRO A 53 -47.43 22.62 -16.46
C PRO A 53 -46.23 21.81 -16.07
N GLY A 54 -46.20 21.46 -14.79
CA GLY A 54 -45.14 20.77 -14.05
C GLY A 54 -44.53 19.56 -14.73
N ARG A 55 -43.22 19.59 -14.85
CA ARG A 55 -42.39 18.44 -15.05
C ARG A 55 -41.67 18.12 -13.74
N GLN A 56 -42.21 17.19 -13.01
CA GLN A 56 -41.61 16.61 -11.83
C GLN A 56 -40.24 16.02 -12.23
N LEU A 57 -39.19 16.62 -11.73
CA LEU A 57 -37.85 15.99 -11.75
C LEU A 57 -37.83 14.85 -10.73
N PRO A 58 -37.41 13.65 -11.12
CA PRO A 58 -37.19 12.59 -10.14
C PRO A 58 -36.03 13.02 -9.26
N GLY A 59 -36.28 13.17 -7.97
CA GLY A 59 -35.25 13.35 -6.97
C GLY A 59 -34.28 12.16 -7.01
N SER A 60 -33.11 12.37 -7.59
CA SER A 60 -32.01 11.43 -7.47
C SER A 60 -31.40 11.58 -6.08
N SER A 61 -32.03 10.94 -5.12
CA SER A 61 -31.41 10.59 -3.84
C SER A 61 -30.42 9.47 -4.09
N SER A 62 -29.26 9.78 -4.59
CA SER A 62 -28.14 8.85 -4.60
C SER A 62 -27.62 8.69 -3.17
N LYS A 63 -28.25 7.79 -2.44
CA LYS A 63 -27.69 7.18 -1.25
C LYS A 63 -26.29 6.65 -1.62
N PRO A 64 -25.23 6.89 -0.85
CA PRO A 64 -23.94 6.26 -1.10
C PRO A 64 -24.17 4.75 -1.13
N GLN A 65 -23.95 4.14 -2.28
CA GLN A 65 -24.02 2.69 -2.43
C GLN A 65 -22.79 2.15 -1.72
N ASP A 66 -23.00 1.67 -0.50
CA ASP A 66 -22.03 0.91 0.27
C ASP A 66 -21.69 -0.32 -0.57
N SER A 67 -20.50 -0.29 -1.20
CA SER A 67 -20.07 -1.33 -2.11
C SER A 67 -19.83 -2.58 -1.28
N GLN A 68 -20.70 -3.57 -1.45
CA GLN A 68 -20.57 -4.88 -0.83
C GLN A 68 -19.15 -5.42 -1.07
N PRO A 69 -18.49 -6.02 -0.05
CA PRO A 69 -17.19 -6.64 -0.22
C PRO A 69 -17.26 -7.71 -1.32
N PRO A 70 -16.14 -7.95 -2.04
CA PRO A 70 -16.08 -8.95 -3.09
C PRO A 70 -16.62 -10.30 -2.60
N LYS A 71 -17.48 -10.94 -3.38
CA LYS A 71 -18.13 -12.22 -3.00
C LYS A 71 -17.15 -13.38 -2.83
N ASP A 72 -15.92 -13.26 -3.32
CA ASP A 72 -14.89 -14.29 -3.26
C ASP A 72 -13.84 -13.98 -2.16
N LYS A 73 -14.25 -14.19 -0.91
CA LYS A 73 -13.34 -14.09 0.24
C LYS A 73 -12.31 -15.23 0.31
N GLY A 74 -12.43 -16.26 -0.52
CA GLY A 74 -11.57 -17.45 -0.48
C GLY A 74 -10.22 -17.34 -1.20
N GLU A 75 -10.08 -16.40 -2.15
CA GLU A 75 -8.83 -16.14 -2.89
C GLU A 75 -8.08 -14.90 -2.40
N ALA A 76 -8.14 -14.64 -1.10
CA ALA A 76 -7.58 -13.43 -0.50
C ALA A 76 -6.05 -13.31 -0.62
N LEU A 77 -5.35 -14.38 -0.96
CA LEU A 77 -3.88 -14.40 -1.11
C LEU A 77 -3.47 -15.08 -2.41
N SER A 78 -2.53 -14.45 -3.12
CA SER A 78 -1.94 -15.05 -4.32
C SER A 78 -1.11 -16.28 -4.00
N THR A 79 -1.13 -17.28 -4.88
CA THR A 79 -0.25 -18.44 -4.73
C THR A 79 1.17 -18.07 -5.14
N ILE A 80 2.11 -18.12 -4.19
CA ILE A 80 3.53 -17.91 -4.48
C ILE A 80 4.23 -19.27 -4.58
N VAL A 81 4.78 -19.57 -5.77
CA VAL A 81 5.50 -20.83 -6.04
C VAL A 81 6.95 -20.53 -6.38
N THR A 82 7.87 -21.26 -5.74
CA THR A 82 9.29 -21.26 -6.05
C THR A 82 9.70 -22.60 -6.65
N SER A 83 10.92 -22.75 -7.14
CA SER A 83 11.47 -24.03 -7.61
C SER A 83 11.67 -25.04 -6.47
N ASP A 84 11.74 -24.60 -5.20
CA ASP A 84 11.88 -25.48 -4.03
C ASP A 84 10.50 -25.92 -3.52
N LYS A 85 10.04 -27.09 -3.98
CA LYS A 85 8.74 -27.66 -3.58
C LYS A 85 8.59 -27.87 -2.07
N ALA A 86 9.69 -28.19 -1.37
CA ALA A 86 9.67 -28.39 0.07
C ALA A 86 9.48 -27.06 0.81
N PHE A 87 10.18 -26.01 0.36
CA PHE A 87 9.98 -24.67 0.88
C PHE A 87 8.54 -24.16 0.63
N ASN A 88 7.99 -24.40 -0.56
CA ASN A 88 6.61 -23.97 -0.86
C ASN A 88 5.60 -24.53 0.16
N LYS A 89 5.77 -25.80 0.59
CA LYS A 89 4.93 -26.39 1.63
C LYS A 89 5.12 -25.73 3.01
N VAL A 90 6.34 -25.29 3.32
CA VAL A 90 6.65 -24.55 4.56
C VAL A 90 6.06 -23.16 4.51
N PHE A 91 6.25 -22.46 3.39
CA PHE A 91 5.75 -21.09 3.23
C PHE A 91 4.22 -21.02 3.22
N ALA A 92 3.54 -21.99 2.63
CA ALA A 92 2.08 -22.09 2.64
C ALA A 92 1.46 -22.19 4.04
N LYS A 93 2.28 -22.54 5.05
CA LYS A 93 1.88 -22.64 6.47
C LYS A 93 2.44 -21.52 7.32
N ASN A 94 2.89 -20.42 6.71
CA ASN A 94 3.43 -19.30 7.47
C ASN A 94 2.36 -18.67 8.38
N PRO A 95 2.74 -18.21 9.59
CA PRO A 95 1.77 -17.75 10.57
C PRO A 95 1.12 -16.41 10.20
N ILE A 96 1.73 -15.60 9.33
CA ILE A 96 1.15 -14.31 8.90
C ILE A 96 -0.02 -14.55 7.96
N ASP A 97 0.13 -15.43 6.94
CA ASP A 97 -0.96 -15.79 6.04
C ASP A 97 -2.11 -16.44 6.82
N ALA A 98 -1.79 -17.35 7.74
CA ALA A 98 -2.80 -18.01 8.56
C ALA A 98 -3.61 -17.01 9.42
N ALA A 99 -2.95 -16.01 9.97
CA ALA A 99 -3.61 -14.95 10.73
C ALA A 99 -4.42 -14.02 9.84
N TYR A 100 -3.90 -13.66 8.66
CA TYR A 100 -4.62 -12.84 7.68
C TYR A 100 -5.92 -13.51 7.23
N LEU A 101 -5.86 -14.77 6.81
CA LEU A 101 -7.04 -15.51 6.34
C LEU A 101 -8.12 -15.61 7.42
N LYS A 102 -7.75 -15.79 8.68
CA LYS A 102 -8.69 -15.77 9.81
C LYS A 102 -9.31 -14.39 10.05
N ASP A 103 -8.54 -13.32 9.87
CA ASP A 103 -9.03 -11.96 10.11
C ASP A 103 -9.88 -11.46 8.94
N VAL A 104 -9.56 -11.83 7.69
CA VAL A 104 -10.32 -11.40 6.51
C VAL A 104 -11.76 -11.92 6.51
N GLU A 105 -12.00 -13.07 7.14
CA GLU A 105 -13.36 -13.59 7.31
C GLU A 105 -14.28 -12.65 8.08
N LYS A 106 -13.70 -11.79 8.95
CA LYS A 106 -14.43 -10.84 9.79
C LYS A 106 -14.63 -9.48 9.12
N ALA A 107 -13.93 -9.21 8.03
CA ALA A 107 -14.04 -7.95 7.31
C ALA A 107 -15.43 -7.86 6.64
N THR A 108 -16.15 -6.77 6.89
CA THR A 108 -17.52 -6.56 6.41
C THR A 108 -17.65 -5.38 5.46
N SER A 109 -16.60 -4.55 5.37
CA SER A 109 -16.57 -3.35 4.54
C SER A 109 -15.24 -3.21 3.78
N ASN A 110 -15.22 -2.36 2.75
CA ASN A 110 -14.00 -1.99 2.04
C ASN A 110 -12.98 -1.32 2.98
N VAL A 111 -13.44 -0.56 3.96
CA VAL A 111 -12.57 0.07 4.98
C VAL A 111 -11.90 -1.00 5.84
N ASP A 112 -12.65 -2.04 6.25
CA ASP A 112 -12.05 -3.17 7.00
C ASP A 112 -10.99 -3.87 6.17
N MET A 113 -11.25 -4.11 4.87
CA MET A 113 -10.29 -4.74 3.96
C MET A 113 -9.01 -3.92 3.81
N VAL A 114 -9.12 -2.59 3.66
CA VAL A 114 -7.96 -1.69 3.59
C VAL A 114 -7.16 -1.75 4.90
N ASN A 115 -7.82 -1.55 6.04
CA ASN A 115 -7.17 -1.58 7.35
C ASN A 115 -6.45 -2.90 7.62
N LEU A 116 -7.09 -3.99 7.20
CA LEU A 116 -6.53 -5.34 7.34
C LEU A 116 -5.27 -5.50 6.48
N ALA A 117 -5.34 -5.16 5.20
CA ALA A 117 -4.21 -5.24 4.29
C ALA A 117 -3.03 -4.38 4.78
N GLU A 118 -3.28 -3.18 5.30
CA GLU A 118 -2.25 -2.32 5.89
C GLU A 118 -1.62 -2.93 7.16
N LYS A 119 -2.45 -3.52 8.04
CA LYS A 119 -1.96 -4.25 9.23
C LYS A 119 -0.98 -5.34 8.83
N TYR A 120 -1.36 -6.18 7.86
CA TYR A 120 -0.54 -7.29 7.41
C TYR A 120 0.65 -6.87 6.55
N THR A 121 0.56 -5.75 5.82
CA THR A 121 1.71 -5.10 5.19
C THR A 121 2.81 -4.79 6.22
N LYS A 122 2.44 -4.17 7.35
CA LYS A 122 3.39 -3.86 8.43
C LYS A 122 4.01 -5.12 9.05
N LEU A 123 3.24 -6.22 9.16
CA LEU A 123 3.77 -7.50 9.63
C LEU A 123 4.77 -8.08 8.64
N TRP A 124 4.46 -8.05 7.34
CA TRP A 124 5.40 -8.50 6.31
C TRP A 124 6.68 -7.66 6.24
N GLN A 125 6.60 -6.34 6.43
CA GLN A 125 7.77 -5.48 6.52
C GLN A 125 8.70 -5.90 7.66
N LYS A 126 8.16 -6.10 8.86
CA LYS A 126 8.92 -6.61 10.03
C LYS A 126 9.51 -8.00 9.77
N GLU A 127 8.76 -8.85 9.09
CA GLU A 127 9.20 -10.20 8.76
C GLU A 127 10.33 -10.20 7.73
N ILE A 128 10.32 -9.27 6.76
CA ILE A 128 11.42 -9.03 5.81
C ILE A 128 12.70 -8.65 6.56
N GLU A 129 12.63 -7.69 7.49
CA GLU A 129 13.78 -7.25 8.29
C GLU A 129 14.37 -8.41 9.10
N ALA A 130 13.52 -9.15 9.80
CA ALA A 130 13.94 -10.28 10.64
C ALA A 130 14.52 -11.43 9.80
N GLY A 131 13.85 -11.79 8.71
CA GLY A 131 14.30 -12.84 7.79
C GLY A 131 15.60 -12.47 7.10
N TYR A 132 15.74 -11.23 6.65
CA TYR A 132 16.98 -10.74 6.04
C TYR A 132 18.14 -10.73 7.03
N LYS A 133 17.93 -10.29 8.26
CA LYS A 133 18.95 -10.35 9.33
C LYS A 133 19.44 -11.77 9.54
N LYS A 134 18.53 -12.75 9.66
CA LYS A 134 18.87 -14.17 9.77
C LYS A 134 19.62 -14.69 8.54
N LEU A 135 19.17 -14.28 7.33
CA LEU A 135 19.82 -14.66 6.07
C LEU A 135 21.29 -14.19 6.04
N ILE A 136 21.56 -12.92 6.37
CA ILE A 136 22.92 -12.35 6.37
C ILE A 136 23.80 -13.00 7.45
N GLN A 137 23.24 -13.34 8.60
CA GLN A 137 23.99 -14.04 9.64
C GLN A 137 24.45 -15.43 9.18
N LYS A 138 23.56 -16.17 8.51
CA LYS A 138 23.82 -17.57 8.08
C LYS A 138 24.52 -17.68 6.72
N ALA A 139 24.50 -16.64 5.93
CA ALA A 139 25.06 -16.65 4.58
C ALA A 139 26.59 -16.85 4.59
N PRO A 140 27.12 -17.69 3.69
CA PRO A 140 28.57 -17.76 3.42
C PRO A 140 29.13 -16.39 3.03
N ALA A 141 30.36 -16.09 3.43
CA ALA A 141 31.00 -14.80 3.16
C ALA A 141 30.91 -14.39 1.69
N ALA A 142 31.15 -15.31 0.76
CA ALA A 142 31.09 -15.09 -0.68
C ALA A 142 29.68 -14.66 -1.21
N LYS A 143 28.59 -14.94 -0.46
CA LYS A 143 27.23 -14.58 -0.87
C LYS A 143 26.66 -13.35 -0.16
N LYS A 144 27.27 -12.93 0.95
CA LYS A 144 26.75 -11.81 1.76
C LYS A 144 26.60 -10.53 0.97
N GLU A 145 27.63 -10.15 0.20
CA GLU A 145 27.59 -8.91 -0.58
C GLU A 145 26.54 -8.96 -1.69
N SER A 146 26.35 -10.10 -2.35
CA SER A 146 25.28 -10.28 -3.31
C SER A 146 23.89 -10.12 -2.69
N TYR A 147 23.67 -10.67 -1.49
CA TYR A 147 22.38 -10.53 -0.79
C TYR A 147 22.12 -9.09 -0.35
N LYS A 148 23.17 -8.37 0.12
CA LYS A 148 23.07 -6.94 0.47
C LYS A 148 22.69 -6.09 -0.75
N LYS A 149 23.35 -6.31 -1.89
CA LYS A 149 23.08 -5.60 -3.14
C LYS A 149 21.64 -5.83 -3.60
N VAL A 150 21.15 -7.08 -3.55
CA VAL A 150 19.77 -7.42 -3.92
C VAL A 150 18.76 -6.77 -2.98
N GLN A 151 19.06 -6.65 -1.68
CA GLN A 151 18.19 -5.97 -0.73
C GLN A 151 18.17 -4.47 -0.99
N ALA A 152 19.32 -3.84 -1.12
CA ALA A 152 19.43 -2.40 -1.39
C ALA A 152 18.74 -1.98 -2.70
N ASN A 153 18.89 -2.78 -3.77
CA ASN A 153 18.19 -2.51 -5.03
C ASN A 153 16.68 -2.59 -4.85
N TRP A 154 16.18 -3.62 -4.18
CA TRP A 154 14.75 -3.76 -3.90
C TRP A 154 14.22 -2.58 -3.08
N GLU A 155 14.93 -2.15 -2.03
CA GLU A 155 14.55 -0.98 -1.22
C GLU A 155 14.48 0.29 -2.05
N LYS A 156 15.46 0.49 -2.94
CA LYS A 156 15.50 1.64 -3.87
C LYS A 156 14.34 1.62 -4.87
N GLU A 157 13.94 0.46 -5.36
CA GLU A 157 12.90 0.29 -6.38
C GLU A 157 11.49 0.31 -5.77
N THR A 158 11.36 -0.03 -4.49
CA THR A 158 10.06 -0.15 -3.79
C THR A 158 9.13 1.06 -3.97
N PRO A 159 9.56 2.32 -3.82
CA PRO A 159 8.63 3.46 -3.99
C PRO A 159 8.02 3.51 -5.39
N ALA A 160 8.80 3.22 -6.43
CA ALA A 160 8.32 3.21 -7.80
C ALA A 160 7.35 2.05 -8.07
N GLU A 161 7.60 0.88 -7.49
CA GLU A 161 6.71 -0.28 -7.62
C GLU A 161 5.38 -0.05 -6.88
N LEU A 162 5.40 0.53 -5.69
CA LEU A 162 4.18 0.88 -4.96
C LEU A 162 3.36 1.94 -5.71
N LYS A 163 4.03 2.91 -6.34
CA LYS A 163 3.34 3.88 -7.20
C LYS A 163 2.66 3.19 -8.39
N LYS A 164 3.31 2.26 -9.07
CA LYS A 164 2.71 1.50 -10.17
C LYS A 164 1.49 0.69 -9.71
N ILE A 165 1.55 0.09 -8.52
CA ILE A 165 0.40 -0.60 -7.91
C ILE A 165 -0.77 0.36 -7.74
N ALA A 166 -0.53 1.54 -7.15
CA ALA A 166 -1.56 2.54 -6.93
C ALA A 166 -2.13 3.08 -8.25
N ASP A 167 -1.28 3.43 -9.22
CA ASP A 167 -1.69 3.93 -10.53
C ASP A 167 -2.58 2.91 -11.27
N LYS A 168 -2.21 1.62 -11.21
CA LYS A 168 -3.00 0.55 -11.83
C LYS A 168 -4.36 0.37 -11.16
N ALA A 169 -4.41 0.40 -9.84
CA ALA A 169 -5.65 0.24 -9.09
C ALA A 169 -6.61 1.41 -9.28
N GLN A 170 -6.12 2.62 -9.58
CA GLN A 170 -6.96 3.80 -9.85
C GLN A 170 -7.94 3.58 -11.00
N ALA A 171 -7.64 2.70 -11.94
CA ALA A 171 -8.56 2.35 -13.03
C ALA A 171 -9.88 1.74 -12.55
N ALA A 172 -9.90 1.11 -11.36
CA ALA A 172 -11.12 0.56 -10.75
C ALA A 172 -12.01 1.64 -10.13
N GLY A 173 -11.44 2.79 -9.74
CA GLY A 173 -12.14 3.92 -9.13
C GLY A 173 -12.68 3.66 -7.73
N GLY A 174 -13.05 4.75 -7.04
CA GLY A 174 -13.72 4.71 -5.75
C GLY A 174 -13.01 3.92 -4.64
N SER A 175 -13.78 3.36 -3.74
CA SER A 175 -13.27 2.55 -2.61
C SER A 175 -12.66 1.21 -3.04
N VAL A 176 -13.03 0.69 -4.22
CA VAL A 176 -12.44 -0.54 -4.79
C VAL A 176 -10.97 -0.33 -5.13
N ALA A 177 -10.61 0.82 -5.70
CA ALA A 177 -9.21 1.16 -5.97
C ALA A 177 -8.34 1.17 -4.69
N GLN A 178 -8.91 1.62 -3.57
CA GLN A 178 -8.21 1.61 -2.28
C GLN A 178 -7.97 0.19 -1.76
N VAL A 179 -8.99 -0.68 -1.84
CA VAL A 179 -8.86 -2.10 -1.45
C VAL A 179 -7.82 -2.80 -2.30
N GLU A 180 -7.86 -2.59 -3.63
CA GLU A 180 -6.91 -3.19 -4.56
C GLU A 180 -5.49 -2.70 -4.30
N THR A 181 -5.31 -1.39 -4.10
CA THR A 181 -3.99 -0.81 -3.78
C THR A 181 -3.43 -1.40 -2.49
N ALA A 182 -4.23 -1.45 -1.42
CA ALA A 182 -3.79 -1.98 -0.13
C ALA A 182 -3.47 -3.48 -0.22
N GLY A 183 -4.32 -4.27 -0.87
CA GLY A 183 -4.12 -5.71 -1.08
C GLY A 183 -2.87 -6.02 -1.89
N GLN A 184 -2.68 -5.36 -3.04
CA GLN A 184 -1.50 -5.55 -3.88
C GLN A 184 -0.21 -5.06 -3.21
N THR A 185 -0.29 -4.01 -2.40
CA THR A 185 0.83 -3.55 -1.57
C THR A 185 1.24 -4.63 -0.57
N MET A 186 0.29 -5.23 0.13
CA MET A 186 0.55 -6.33 1.04
C MET A 186 1.20 -7.53 0.32
N GLU A 187 0.67 -7.93 -0.85
CA GLU A 187 1.23 -9.00 -1.66
C GLU A 187 2.65 -8.70 -2.16
N TYR A 188 2.96 -7.45 -2.47
CA TYR A 188 4.33 -7.04 -2.84
C TYR A 188 5.34 -7.32 -1.72
N TYR A 189 5.03 -6.96 -0.49
CA TYR A 189 5.89 -7.23 0.66
C TYR A 189 5.93 -8.73 1.00
N ARG A 190 4.79 -9.42 0.93
CA ARG A 190 4.70 -10.88 1.11
C ARG A 190 5.60 -11.63 0.11
N ALA A 191 5.58 -11.23 -1.16
CA ALA A 191 6.44 -11.79 -2.20
C ALA A 191 7.94 -11.53 -1.92
N ARG A 192 8.29 -10.36 -1.35
CA ARG A 192 9.66 -10.09 -0.92
C ARG A 192 10.08 -11.00 0.22
N ALA A 193 9.26 -11.16 1.23
CA ALA A 193 9.53 -12.09 2.33
C ALA A 193 9.77 -13.51 1.81
N ASN A 194 8.93 -14.01 0.90
CA ASN A 194 9.12 -15.31 0.25
C ASN A 194 10.51 -15.45 -0.38
N LYS A 195 10.95 -14.43 -1.16
CA LYS A 195 12.29 -14.41 -1.81
C LYS A 195 13.45 -14.44 -0.81
N ILE A 196 13.27 -13.92 0.40
CA ILE A 196 14.27 -13.98 1.47
C ILE A 196 14.25 -15.36 2.13
N TYR A 197 13.07 -15.83 2.48
CA TYR A 197 12.90 -17.07 3.21
C TYR A 197 13.27 -18.32 2.41
N VAL A 198 13.09 -18.35 1.09
CA VAL A 198 13.57 -19.46 0.27
C VAL A 198 15.10 -19.57 0.30
N LYS A 199 15.80 -18.42 0.35
CA LYS A 199 17.28 -18.42 0.49
C LYS A 199 17.70 -18.82 1.89
N LEU A 200 16.98 -18.35 2.91
CA LEU A 200 17.22 -18.75 4.29
C LEU A 200 16.98 -20.25 4.49
N TYR A 201 15.90 -20.79 3.94
CA TYR A 201 15.57 -22.21 3.98
C TYR A 201 16.64 -23.08 3.32
N ALA A 202 17.28 -22.60 2.26
CA ALA A 202 18.40 -23.30 1.64
C ALA A 202 19.63 -23.41 2.57
N LEU A 203 19.80 -22.47 3.51
CA LEU A 203 20.89 -22.45 4.48
C LEU A 203 20.49 -23.09 5.82
N ASP A 204 19.22 -23.01 6.18
CA ASP A 204 18.69 -23.49 7.45
C ASP A 204 17.26 -24.01 7.27
N LYS A 205 17.13 -25.32 7.18
CA LYS A 205 15.82 -25.99 7.04
C LYS A 205 14.92 -25.85 8.28
N LYS A 206 15.49 -25.43 9.42
CA LYS A 206 14.79 -25.26 10.71
C LYS A 206 14.58 -23.81 11.08
N PHE A 207 14.65 -22.89 10.10
CA PHE A 207 14.37 -21.48 10.37
C PHE A 207 13.00 -21.28 11.01
N THR A 208 12.84 -20.19 11.74
CA THR A 208 11.56 -19.77 12.31
C THR A 208 11.18 -18.39 11.80
N TYR A 209 9.90 -18.16 11.61
CA TYR A 209 9.37 -16.80 11.39
C TYR A 209 9.55 -15.96 12.65
N ALA A 210 9.61 -14.63 12.50
CA ALA A 210 9.64 -13.71 13.64
C ALA A 210 8.24 -13.54 14.23
N TYR A 211 7.23 -13.46 13.36
CA TYR A 211 5.85 -13.45 13.78
C TYR A 211 5.38 -14.84 14.22
N THR A 212 4.79 -14.93 15.41
CA THR A 212 4.36 -16.20 16.03
C THR A 212 2.84 -16.34 16.15
N GLY A 213 2.06 -15.40 15.61
CA GLY A 213 0.60 -15.43 15.70
C GLY A 213 0.01 -14.97 17.04
N LYS A 214 0.82 -14.33 17.90
CA LYS A 214 0.41 -13.80 19.21
C LYS A 214 0.34 -12.29 19.19
#